data_a6e6995e5c30b991be35378fe198e473
#
_entry.id   a6e6995e5c30b991be35378fe198e473
#
_cell.length_a   1.000
_cell.length_b   1.000
_cell.length_c   1.000
_cell.angle_alpha   90.00
_cell.angle_beta   90.00
_cell.angle_gamma   90.00
#
_symmetry.space_group_name_H-M   'P 1'
#
loop_
_entity.id
_entity.type
_entity.pdbx_description
1 polymer ?
#
loop_
_entity_poly.entity_id
_entity_poly.type
_entity_poly.pdbx_seq_one_letter_code
_entity_poly.pdbx_strand_id
1 'polypeptide(L)'
;MKRIAIISDTHGILREQAIAELDAADCIIHAGDINTPYIADCVRRLGETYMVRGNNDMDWAKDLPASITVTIEGVRFFIVHNRKDIPKPLPEVDVVIYGHSHKYFAEVIEGILFLNPGSCGKRRFNLEITMSRMTVEAGQYQYEKVMIPYDGSLE
;
A
#
# COMPACT_ATOMS: atom_id res chain seq x y z
N MET A 1 9.85 13.92 -11.06
CA MET A 1 9.73 12.49 -10.70
C MET A 1 9.49 12.33 -9.21
N LYS A 2 8.55 11.49 -8.83
CA LYS A 2 8.33 11.13 -7.43
C LYS A 2 8.49 9.63 -7.22
N ARG A 3 9.05 9.27 -6.07
CA ARG A 3 9.16 7.87 -5.63
C ARG A 3 8.06 7.60 -4.62
N ILE A 4 7.32 6.52 -4.84
CA ILE A 4 6.21 6.11 -3.99
C ILE A 4 6.54 4.76 -3.36
N ALA A 5 6.46 4.67 -2.04
CA ALA A 5 6.50 3.38 -1.34
C ALA A 5 5.06 2.92 -1.13
N ILE A 6 4.75 1.71 -1.55
CA ILE A 6 3.40 1.15 -1.50
C ILE A 6 3.41 -0.05 -0.55
N ILE A 7 2.64 0.06 0.53
CA ILE A 7 2.55 -0.96 1.57
C ILE A 7 1.09 -1.31 1.88
N SER A 8 0.89 -2.45 2.52
CA SER A 8 -0.42 -2.88 3.02
C SER A 8 -0.24 -3.89 4.14
N ASP A 9 -1.30 -4.07 4.93
CA ASP A 9 -1.41 -5.16 5.89
C ASP A 9 -0.24 -5.23 6.88
N THR A 10 0.09 -4.07 7.47
CA THR A 10 1.13 -3.99 8.48
C THR A 10 0.73 -4.71 9.77
N HIS A 11 -0.55 -4.73 10.10
CA HIS A 11 -1.08 -5.44 11.29
C HIS A 11 -0.26 -5.17 12.55
N GLY A 12 0.09 -3.90 12.78
CA GLY A 12 0.82 -3.48 13.99
C GLY A 12 2.32 -3.72 13.94
N ILE A 13 2.87 -4.19 12.82
CA ILE A 13 4.30 -4.46 12.65
C ILE A 13 4.87 -3.58 11.54
N LEU A 14 5.92 -2.84 11.88
CA LEU A 14 6.63 -2.02 10.89
C LEU A 14 8.11 -2.39 10.95
N ARG A 15 8.54 -3.24 10.03
CA ARG A 15 9.89 -3.80 9.99
C ARG A 15 10.92 -2.75 9.55
N GLU A 16 12.15 -2.87 10.07
CA GLU A 16 13.22 -1.91 9.78
C GLU A 16 13.45 -1.66 8.30
N GLN A 17 13.45 -2.71 7.50
CA GLN A 17 13.68 -2.55 6.07
C GLN A 17 12.51 -1.87 5.36
N ALA A 18 11.29 -2.10 5.82
CA ALA A 18 10.14 -1.36 5.34
C ALA A 18 10.28 0.12 5.71
N ILE A 19 10.68 0.43 6.94
CA ILE A 19 10.90 1.81 7.38
C ILE A 19 11.93 2.50 6.48
N ALA A 20 13.04 1.82 6.17
CA ALA A 20 14.07 2.39 5.31
C ALA A 20 13.53 2.72 3.91
N GLU A 21 12.69 1.86 3.35
CA GLU A 21 12.06 2.12 2.05
C GLU A 21 11.06 3.29 2.13
N LEU A 22 10.29 3.38 3.20
CA LEU A 22 9.35 4.49 3.41
C LEU A 22 10.10 5.82 3.54
N ASP A 23 11.19 5.81 4.30
CA ASP A 23 12.00 7.02 4.52
C ASP A 23 12.65 7.52 3.22
N ALA A 24 13.00 6.61 2.32
CA ALA A 24 13.62 6.95 1.03
C ALA A 24 12.61 7.43 -0.01
N ALA A 25 11.32 7.26 0.22
CA ALA A 25 10.27 7.64 -0.74
C ALA A 25 9.86 9.10 -0.58
N ASP A 26 9.29 9.67 -1.63
CA ASP A 26 8.73 11.03 -1.59
C ASP A 26 7.31 11.01 -1.03
N CYS A 27 6.57 9.91 -1.24
CA CYS A 27 5.27 9.71 -0.61
C CYS A 27 4.99 8.22 -0.41
N ILE A 28 3.96 7.94 0.38
CA ILE A 28 3.63 6.61 0.85
C ILE A 28 2.16 6.33 0.59
N ILE A 29 1.85 5.12 0.09
CA ILE A 29 0.49 4.62 -0.01
C ILE A 29 0.37 3.40 0.91
N HIS A 30 -0.63 3.41 1.79
CA HIS A 30 -0.96 2.28 2.65
C HIS A 30 -2.38 1.82 2.35
N ALA A 31 -2.54 0.59 1.91
CA ALA A 31 -3.82 0.05 1.46
C ALA A 31 -4.67 -0.61 2.56
N GLY A 32 -4.39 -0.31 3.84
CA GLY A 32 -5.25 -0.72 4.95
C GLY A 32 -4.75 -1.91 5.76
N ASP A 33 -5.50 -2.22 6.81
CA ASP A 33 -5.12 -3.16 7.87
C ASP A 33 -3.82 -2.71 8.55
N ILE A 34 -3.86 -1.48 9.02
CA ILE A 34 -2.78 -0.81 9.74
C ILE A 34 -2.68 -1.37 11.15
N ASN A 35 -3.82 -1.60 11.77
CA ASN A 35 -4.11 -2.23 13.05
C ASN A 35 -4.03 -1.29 14.25
N THR A 36 -3.13 -0.33 14.29
CA THR A 36 -3.02 0.60 15.43
C THR A 36 -2.77 2.03 14.96
N PRO A 37 -3.25 3.03 15.73
CA PRO A 37 -2.96 4.43 15.41
C PRO A 37 -1.46 4.74 15.51
N TYR A 38 -0.72 4.00 16.33
CA TYR A 38 0.72 4.17 16.46
C TYR A 38 1.43 3.94 15.11
N ILE A 39 1.08 2.87 14.39
CA ILE A 39 1.67 2.57 13.08
C ILE A 39 1.29 3.67 12.07
N ALA A 40 0.03 4.10 12.07
CA ALA A 40 -0.40 5.19 11.18
C ALA A 40 0.42 6.46 11.42
N ASP A 41 0.65 6.82 12.69
CA ASP A 41 1.46 7.99 13.03
C ASP A 41 2.93 7.83 12.63
N CYS A 42 3.50 6.64 12.81
CA CYS A 42 4.87 6.35 12.38
C CYS A 42 5.02 6.54 10.86
N VAL A 43 4.08 6.01 10.09
CA VAL A 43 4.11 6.14 8.63
C VAL A 43 3.99 7.61 8.21
N ARG A 44 3.08 8.36 8.83
CA ARG A 44 2.90 9.79 8.52
C ARG A 44 4.15 10.63 8.81
N ARG A 45 4.92 10.26 9.82
CA ARG A 45 6.17 10.96 10.15
C ARG A 45 7.26 10.73 9.12
N LEU A 46 7.17 9.64 8.36
CA LEU A 46 8.17 9.31 7.36
C LEU A 46 7.94 10.03 6.02
N GLY A 47 6.74 10.53 5.77
CA GLY A 47 6.47 11.27 4.55
C GLY A 47 4.99 11.54 4.31
N GLU A 48 4.69 12.22 3.20
CA GLU A 48 3.34 12.43 2.73
C GLU A 48 2.67 11.09 2.49
N THR A 49 1.49 10.88 3.09
CA THR A 49 0.87 9.57 3.13
C THR A 49 -0.58 9.61 2.65
N TYR A 50 -0.94 8.62 1.83
CA TYR A 50 -2.31 8.31 1.41
C TYR A 50 -2.68 6.96 1.99
N MET A 51 -3.70 6.92 2.84
CA MET A 51 -3.99 5.78 3.67
C MET A 51 -5.48 5.50 3.68
N VAL A 52 -5.87 4.23 3.50
CA VAL A 52 -7.27 3.81 3.63
C VAL A 52 -7.39 2.85 4.81
N ARG A 53 -8.61 2.71 5.35
CA ARG A 53 -8.86 1.73 6.41
C ARG A 53 -9.14 0.36 5.81
N GLY A 54 -8.62 -0.67 6.49
CA GLY A 54 -8.95 -2.05 6.16
C GLY A 54 -10.00 -2.62 7.11
N ASN A 55 -10.34 -3.89 6.92
CA ASN A 55 -11.37 -4.55 7.72
C ASN A 55 -10.99 -4.76 9.19
N ASN A 56 -9.69 -4.73 9.52
CA ASN A 56 -9.20 -4.83 10.89
C ASN A 56 -8.94 -3.48 11.55
N ASP A 57 -9.19 -2.38 10.84
CA ASP A 57 -9.03 -1.04 11.40
C ASP A 57 -10.36 -0.61 12.00
N MET A 58 -10.35 -0.46 13.32
CA MET A 58 -11.55 -0.25 14.13
C MET A 58 -11.84 1.23 14.36
N ASP A 59 -12.46 1.57 15.49
CA ASP A 59 -12.95 2.92 15.79
C ASP A 59 -11.88 4.01 15.68
N TRP A 60 -10.62 3.70 15.99
CA TRP A 60 -9.52 4.67 15.87
C TRP A 60 -9.33 5.16 14.43
N ALA A 61 -9.74 4.35 13.45
CA ALA A 61 -9.58 4.62 12.03
C ALA A 61 -10.85 5.15 11.36
N LYS A 62 -11.86 5.52 12.15
CA LYS A 62 -13.14 5.97 11.59
C LYS A 62 -13.01 7.19 10.68
N ASP A 63 -11.98 8.01 10.87
CA ASP A 63 -11.71 9.19 10.04
C ASP A 63 -10.88 8.88 8.80
N LEU A 64 -10.37 7.66 8.68
CA LEU A 64 -9.71 7.23 7.45
C LEU A 64 -10.76 6.84 6.42
N PRO A 65 -10.59 7.23 5.15
CA PRO A 65 -11.53 6.83 4.11
C PRO A 65 -11.44 5.34 3.82
N ALA A 66 -12.53 4.78 3.32
CA ALA A 66 -12.56 3.40 2.83
C ALA A 66 -11.85 3.27 1.49
N SER A 67 -11.84 4.33 0.69
CA SER A 67 -11.13 4.38 -0.59
C SER A 67 -10.70 5.81 -0.89
N ILE A 68 -9.68 5.96 -1.72
CA ILE A 68 -9.14 7.26 -2.15
C ILE A 68 -8.91 7.20 -3.66
N THR A 69 -9.23 8.31 -4.34
CA THR A 69 -8.77 8.55 -5.70
C THR A 69 -7.81 9.72 -5.65
N VAL A 70 -6.58 9.54 -6.13
CA VAL A 70 -5.54 10.57 -6.06
C VAL A 70 -4.70 10.55 -7.32
N THR A 71 -4.24 11.72 -7.74
CA THR A 71 -3.31 11.85 -8.88
C THR A 71 -1.95 12.31 -8.36
N ILE A 72 -0.91 11.56 -8.73
CA ILE A 72 0.48 11.87 -8.35
C ILE A 72 1.30 11.91 -9.63
N GLU A 73 1.92 13.07 -9.94
CA GLU A 73 2.72 13.26 -11.15
C GLU A 73 2.00 12.79 -12.43
N GLY A 74 0.71 13.05 -12.51
CA GLY A 74 -0.11 12.70 -13.68
C GLY A 74 -0.59 11.24 -13.73
N VAL A 75 -0.21 10.41 -12.78
CA VAL A 75 -0.70 9.03 -12.65
C VAL A 75 -1.89 9.01 -11.69
N ARG A 76 -3.00 8.46 -12.14
CA ARG A 76 -4.25 8.42 -11.37
C ARG A 76 -4.39 7.10 -10.65
N PHE A 77 -4.56 7.15 -9.34
CA PHE A 77 -4.65 5.97 -8.47
C PHE A 77 -6.04 5.85 -7.87
N PHE A 78 -6.55 4.62 -7.80
CA PHE A 78 -7.65 4.26 -6.91
C PHE A 78 -7.09 3.32 -5.84
N ILE A 79 -7.30 3.64 -4.56
CA ILE A 79 -6.76 2.89 -3.44
C ILE A 79 -7.92 2.38 -2.60
N VAL A 80 -7.96 1.08 -2.35
CA VAL A 80 -9.02 0.43 -1.56
C VAL A 80 -8.40 -0.80 -0.88
N HIS A 81 -8.87 -1.18 0.31
CA HIS A 81 -8.26 -2.31 1.00
C HIS A 81 -8.57 -3.65 0.33
N ASN A 82 -9.83 -3.89 -0.02
CA ASN A 82 -10.27 -5.18 -0.54
C ASN A 82 -10.69 -5.05 -2.02
N ARG A 83 -10.15 -5.93 -2.86
CA ARG A 83 -10.48 -5.97 -4.29
C ARG A 83 -11.99 -6.09 -4.54
N LYS A 84 -12.72 -6.75 -3.66
CA LYS A 84 -14.19 -6.90 -3.77
C LYS A 84 -14.93 -5.56 -3.70
N ASP A 85 -14.31 -4.55 -3.12
CA ASP A 85 -14.92 -3.23 -2.93
C ASP A 85 -14.61 -2.26 -4.06
N ILE A 86 -13.96 -2.72 -5.13
CA ILE A 86 -13.71 -1.92 -6.32
C ILE A 86 -15.05 -1.67 -7.01
N PRO A 87 -15.44 -0.40 -7.24
CA PRO A 87 -16.71 -0.09 -7.84
C PRO A 87 -16.82 -0.53 -9.31
N LYS A 88 -18.03 -0.78 -9.75
CA LYS A 88 -18.35 -1.09 -11.15
C LYS A 88 -19.42 -0.12 -11.64
N PRO A 89 -19.12 0.76 -12.61
CA PRO A 89 -17.85 0.83 -13.34
C PRO A 89 -16.70 1.38 -12.48
N LEU A 90 -15.48 0.95 -12.81
CA LEU A 90 -14.28 1.46 -12.16
C LEU A 90 -14.09 2.95 -12.53
N PRO A 91 -13.68 3.81 -11.57
CA PRO A 91 -13.30 5.17 -11.89
C PRO A 91 -12.21 5.21 -12.96
N GLU A 92 -12.10 6.32 -13.68
CA GLU A 92 -11.08 6.47 -14.70
C GLU A 92 -9.72 6.66 -14.02
N VAL A 93 -8.94 5.59 -13.91
CA VAL A 93 -7.63 5.56 -13.24
C VAL A 93 -6.62 4.75 -14.05
N ASP A 94 -5.36 4.92 -13.69
CA ASP A 94 -4.24 4.22 -14.32
C ASP A 94 -3.78 3.04 -13.48
N VAL A 95 -3.92 3.14 -12.16
CA VAL A 95 -3.43 2.15 -11.19
C VAL A 95 -4.48 1.95 -10.09
N VAL A 96 -4.76 0.69 -9.79
CA VAL A 96 -5.57 0.30 -8.62
C VAL A 96 -4.64 -0.36 -7.61
N ILE A 97 -4.63 0.17 -6.38
CA ILE A 97 -3.83 -0.37 -5.28
C ILE A 97 -4.80 -1.00 -4.27
N TYR A 98 -4.52 -2.22 -3.85
CA TYR A 98 -5.33 -2.92 -2.84
C TYR A 98 -4.45 -3.86 -2.01
N GLY A 99 -5.01 -4.48 -0.97
CA GLY A 99 -4.31 -5.39 -0.08
C GLY A 99 -5.18 -6.59 0.27
N HIS A 100 -5.32 -6.86 1.55
CA HIS A 100 -6.19 -7.88 2.15
C HIS A 100 -5.69 -9.32 2.04
N SER A 101 -5.26 -9.79 0.86
CA SER A 101 -4.84 -11.18 0.67
C SER A 101 -3.45 -11.50 1.20
N HIS A 102 -2.63 -10.48 1.51
CA HIS A 102 -1.23 -10.60 1.92
C HIS A 102 -0.31 -11.17 0.83
N LYS A 103 -0.83 -11.33 -0.38
CA LYS A 103 -0.08 -11.89 -1.50
C LYS A 103 0.22 -10.84 -2.54
N TYR A 104 1.49 -10.70 -2.88
CA TYR A 104 1.90 -9.78 -3.95
C TYR A 104 1.25 -10.17 -5.27
N PHE A 105 0.70 -9.17 -5.96
CA PHE A 105 0.08 -9.35 -7.27
C PHE A 105 0.28 -8.06 -8.07
N ALA A 106 0.68 -8.19 -9.33
CA ALA A 106 0.79 -7.04 -10.22
C ALA A 106 0.50 -7.49 -11.64
N GLU A 107 -0.55 -6.93 -12.23
CA GLU A 107 -0.96 -7.28 -13.58
C GLU A 107 -1.71 -6.12 -14.22
N VAL A 108 -1.44 -5.86 -15.49
CA VAL A 108 -2.18 -4.87 -16.27
C VAL A 108 -3.38 -5.59 -16.88
N ILE A 109 -4.58 -5.12 -16.54
CA ILE A 109 -5.85 -5.67 -17.02
C ILE A 109 -6.61 -4.51 -17.68
N GLU A 110 -6.89 -4.64 -18.95
CA GLU A 110 -7.59 -3.61 -19.74
C GLU A 110 -6.93 -2.23 -19.61
N GLY A 111 -5.60 -2.19 -19.64
CA GLY A 111 -4.83 -0.96 -19.59
C GLY A 111 -4.62 -0.37 -18.19
N ILE A 112 -5.14 -1.02 -17.15
CA ILE A 112 -5.03 -0.56 -15.76
C ILE A 112 -4.15 -1.53 -14.97
N LEU A 113 -3.16 -1.00 -14.26
CA LEU A 113 -2.34 -1.82 -13.36
C LEU A 113 -3.11 -2.12 -12.08
N PHE A 114 -3.31 -3.40 -11.77
CA PHE A 114 -3.83 -3.86 -10.49
C PHE A 114 -2.65 -4.33 -9.67
N LEU A 115 -2.37 -3.65 -8.56
CA LEU A 115 -1.19 -3.89 -7.74
C LEU A 115 -1.58 -4.11 -6.28
N ASN A 116 -1.24 -5.30 -5.77
CA ASN A 116 -1.26 -5.61 -4.35
C ASN A 116 0.19 -5.74 -3.89
N PRO A 117 0.68 -4.86 -3.00
CA PRO A 117 2.07 -4.91 -2.56
C PRO A 117 2.37 -6.11 -1.65
N GLY A 118 1.37 -6.88 -1.26
CA GLY A 118 1.49 -7.92 -0.27
C GLY A 118 1.52 -7.34 1.14
N SER A 119 1.84 -8.17 2.14
CA SER A 119 1.98 -7.71 3.51
C SER A 119 3.44 -7.39 3.81
N CYS A 120 3.72 -6.19 4.28
CA CYS A 120 5.08 -5.83 4.71
C CYS A 120 5.27 -5.94 6.23
N GLY A 121 4.21 -6.27 6.96
CA GLY A 121 4.25 -6.44 8.41
C GLY A 121 4.18 -7.90 8.80
N LYS A 122 3.01 -8.35 9.20
CA LYS A 122 2.80 -9.71 9.68
C LYS A 122 3.00 -10.72 8.56
N ARG A 123 3.82 -11.75 8.84
CA ARG A 123 3.93 -12.89 7.95
C ARG A 123 2.75 -13.81 8.19
N ARG A 124 2.03 -14.16 7.13
CA ARG A 124 0.87 -15.05 7.21
C ARG A 124 1.13 -16.30 6.38
N PHE A 125 0.90 -17.47 6.98
CA PHE A 125 1.21 -18.76 6.34
C PHE A 125 2.70 -18.78 5.95
N ASN A 126 3.02 -19.13 4.74
CA ASN A 126 4.38 -19.10 4.20
C ASN A 126 4.51 -18.04 3.09
N LEU A 127 3.65 -17.03 3.11
CA LEU A 127 3.72 -15.96 2.12
C LEU A 127 4.95 -15.08 2.36
N GLU A 128 5.48 -14.54 1.29
CA GLU A 128 6.58 -13.58 1.34
C GLU A 128 6.15 -12.30 2.04
N ILE A 129 7.09 -11.65 2.69
CA ILE A 129 6.91 -10.30 3.22
C ILE A 129 7.39 -9.34 2.13
N THR A 130 6.50 -8.50 1.63
CA THR A 130 6.77 -7.68 0.45
C THR A 130 6.18 -6.30 0.56
N MET A 131 6.68 -5.41 -0.29
CA MET A 131 6.10 -4.11 -0.60
C MET A 131 6.41 -3.78 -2.05
N SER A 132 5.96 -2.65 -2.54
CA SER A 132 6.31 -2.21 -3.88
C SER A 132 6.93 -0.83 -3.84
N ARG A 133 7.85 -0.58 -4.77
CA ARG A 133 8.46 0.72 -5.02
C ARG A 133 8.02 1.17 -6.40
N MET A 134 7.49 2.38 -6.51
CA MET A 134 7.03 2.92 -7.78
C MET A 134 7.64 4.30 -8.03
N THR A 135 7.99 4.59 -9.26
CA THR A 135 8.35 5.94 -9.67
C THR A 135 7.31 6.45 -10.66
N VAL A 136 6.93 7.71 -10.51
CA VAL A 136 5.94 8.36 -11.37
C VAL A 136 6.47 9.67 -11.91
N GLU A 137 6.19 9.97 -13.18
CA GLU A 137 6.61 11.19 -13.84
C GLU A 137 5.79 11.38 -15.12
N ALA A 138 5.19 12.55 -15.26
CA ALA A 138 4.48 12.94 -16.48
C ALA A 138 3.47 11.89 -16.97
N GLY A 139 2.70 11.32 -16.05
CA GLY A 139 1.68 10.32 -16.37
C GLY A 139 2.21 8.90 -16.61
N GLN A 140 3.51 8.70 -16.48
CA GLN A 140 4.15 7.40 -16.67
C GLN A 140 4.56 6.83 -15.32
N TYR A 141 4.58 5.49 -15.19
CA TYR A 141 5.04 4.84 -13.97
C TYR A 141 5.92 3.63 -14.27
N GLN A 142 6.78 3.32 -13.32
CA GLN A 142 7.55 2.08 -13.26
C GLN A 142 7.45 1.55 -11.84
N TYR A 143 7.42 0.25 -11.67
CA TYR A 143 7.31 -0.35 -10.34
C TYR A 143 8.17 -1.60 -10.23
N GLU A 144 8.50 -1.96 -8.99
CA GLU A 144 9.19 -3.20 -8.69
C GLU A 144 8.73 -3.77 -7.36
N LYS A 145 8.80 -5.07 -7.24
CA LYS A 145 8.54 -5.81 -6.01
C LYS A 145 9.76 -5.68 -5.11
N VAL A 146 9.53 -5.39 -3.82
CA VAL A 146 10.60 -5.32 -2.82
C VAL A 146 10.38 -6.43 -1.81
N MET A 147 11.38 -7.29 -1.65
CA MET A 147 11.36 -8.37 -0.66
C MET A 147 11.86 -7.85 0.68
N ILE A 148 11.11 -8.13 1.73
CA ILE A 148 11.50 -7.81 3.11
C ILE A 148 11.94 -9.11 3.78
N PRO A 149 13.19 -9.23 4.27
CA PRO A 149 13.64 -10.46 4.91
C PRO A 149 12.84 -10.76 6.18
N TYR A 150 12.50 -12.03 6.35
CA TYR A 150 11.86 -12.51 7.57
C TYR A 150 12.93 -12.99 8.55
N ASP A 151 12.99 -12.36 9.72
CA ASP A 151 13.98 -12.68 10.76
C ASP A 151 13.43 -13.60 11.85
N GLY A 152 12.13 -13.92 11.80
CA GLY A 152 11.50 -14.81 12.75
C GLY A 152 11.16 -14.19 14.10
N SER A 153 11.42 -12.90 14.28
CA SER A 153 11.37 -12.29 15.62
C SER A 153 10.05 -11.63 16.01
N LEU A 154 9.16 -11.37 15.06
CA LEU A 154 7.98 -10.52 15.31
C LEU A 154 6.62 -11.21 15.18
N GLU A 155 6.58 -12.46 14.93
CA GLU A 155 5.31 -13.22 14.82
C GLU A 155 4.79 -13.83 16.12
#